data_ea6b2a52b59d1c8de3f5c4068b05a041
#
_entry.id   ea6b2a52b59d1c8de3f5c4068b05a041
#
_cell.length_a   1.000
_cell.length_b   1.000
_cell.length_c   1.000
_cell.angle_alpha   90.00
_cell.angle_beta   90.00
_cell.angle_gamma   90.00
#
_symmetry.space_group_name_H-M   'P 1'
#
loop_
_entity.id
_entity.type
_entity.pdbx_description
1 polymer ?
#
loop_
_entity_poly.entity_id
_entity_poly.type
_entity_poly.pdbx_seq_one_letter_code
_entity_poly.pdbx_strand_id
1 'polypeptide(L)'
;MTGAGMVALFTPAGQHNHALVVAILIGAVAGGTSILYAALGETISERAGVVNVGMEGSMLAGCLAAFATTVKTGNPWFGVLAGAAAGAAIAAVHAWMVVYRKANQLATGLVVLFLAIGVTDLYGTSYVSSQVHGFKNIAIPVLSKIPVLGPVLFDHDPLVYVSYVTVPVVYWFLFRSRWGLLIRTAGEKPESLTAYGVSPARIRTAAVIAGGALGGIGGAQLSTAVALSWAENMTVGRGFIAVALVIFAAWEPFKVLAGAYLFGAAITLGSQLQVHGFKVNQFLLDALPYLVTILVLVALARKRKNAAPEALGHAL
;
A
#
# COMPACT_ATOMS: atom_id res chain seq x y z
N MET A 1 -4.11 16.23 35.39
CA MET A 1 -3.31 16.85 34.31
C MET A 1 -2.97 18.25 34.74
N THR A 2 -1.73 18.48 35.07
CA THR A 2 -1.21 19.71 35.69
C THR A 2 -1.20 20.86 34.68
N GLY A 3 -1.57 22.09 35.12
CA GLY A 3 -1.70 23.28 34.28
C GLY A 3 -0.46 23.69 33.44
N ALA A 4 0.70 23.09 33.70
CA ALA A 4 1.92 23.29 32.91
C ALA A 4 1.84 22.73 31.47
N GLY A 5 1.09 21.64 31.25
CA GLY A 5 0.91 21.06 29.91
C GLY A 5 0.00 21.89 28.99
N MET A 6 -0.90 22.66 29.56
CA MET A 6 -1.85 23.48 28.80
C MET A 6 -1.22 24.83 28.38
N VAL A 7 -0.32 25.39 29.18
CA VAL A 7 0.40 26.63 28.86
C VAL A 7 1.43 26.44 27.75
N ALA A 8 2.06 25.25 27.66
CA ALA A 8 3.03 24.93 26.59
C ALA A 8 2.42 24.91 25.18
N LEU A 9 1.11 24.68 25.06
CA LEU A 9 0.39 24.66 23.77
C LEU A 9 0.14 26.07 23.20
N PHE A 10 0.21 27.12 24.02
CA PHE A 10 -0.05 28.50 23.61
C PHE A 10 1.22 29.35 23.45
N THR A 11 2.41 28.75 23.67
CA THR A 11 3.67 29.42 23.34
C THR A 11 3.96 29.31 21.84
N PRO A 12 4.70 30.25 21.21
CA PRO A 12 5.08 30.16 19.80
C PRO A 12 5.77 28.83 19.46
N ALA A 13 6.59 28.30 20.35
CA ALA A 13 7.22 26.98 20.22
C ALA A 13 6.19 25.83 20.30
N GLY A 14 5.18 25.93 21.15
CA GLY A 14 4.11 24.95 21.28
C GLY A 14 3.21 24.92 20.04
N GLN A 15 2.89 26.06 19.46
CA GLN A 15 2.12 26.16 18.21
C GLN A 15 2.90 25.58 17.02
N HIS A 16 4.19 25.82 16.95
CA HIS A 16 5.05 25.26 15.90
C HIS A 16 5.14 23.73 15.97
N ASN A 17 5.31 23.17 17.17
CA ASN A 17 5.31 21.73 17.38
C ASN A 17 3.97 21.08 17.10
N HIS A 18 2.85 21.76 17.43
CA HIS A 18 1.50 21.27 17.11
C HIS A 18 1.27 21.22 15.60
N ALA A 19 1.69 22.25 14.87
CA ALA A 19 1.57 22.30 13.41
C ALA A 19 2.39 21.18 12.74
N LEU A 20 3.61 20.92 13.22
CA LEU A 20 4.46 19.82 12.73
C LEU A 20 3.80 18.46 12.95
N VAL A 21 3.27 18.19 14.14
CA VAL A 21 2.61 16.91 14.44
C VAL A 21 1.38 16.70 13.55
N VAL A 22 0.55 17.73 13.37
CA VAL A 22 -0.63 17.66 12.49
C VAL A 22 -0.20 17.42 11.05
N ALA A 23 0.82 18.09 10.55
CA ALA A 23 1.35 17.88 9.19
C ALA A 23 1.87 16.46 8.98
N ILE A 24 2.55 15.87 9.98
CA ILE A 24 2.99 14.48 9.93
C ILE A 24 1.78 13.53 9.88
N LEU A 25 0.75 13.76 10.68
CA LEU A 25 -0.45 12.91 10.70
C LEU A 25 -1.25 13.00 9.39
N ILE A 26 -1.39 14.18 8.80
CA ILE A 26 -2.00 14.36 7.47
C ILE A 26 -1.21 13.57 6.42
N GLY A 27 0.12 13.74 6.39
CA GLY A 27 0.98 13.00 5.46
C GLY A 27 1.03 11.51 5.73
N ALA A 28 0.86 11.07 6.99
CA ALA A 28 0.74 9.66 7.36
C ALA A 28 -0.45 9.00 6.66
N VAL A 29 -1.61 9.66 6.64
CA VAL A 29 -2.81 9.18 5.97
C VAL A 29 -2.62 9.24 4.46
N ALA A 30 -2.25 10.38 3.90
CA ALA A 30 -2.09 10.56 2.46
C ALA A 30 -1.02 9.62 1.87
N GLY A 31 0.20 9.61 2.43
CA GLY A 31 1.32 8.78 1.96
C GLY A 31 1.17 7.30 2.32
N GLY A 32 0.53 6.99 3.45
CA GLY A 32 0.26 5.62 3.88
C GLY A 32 -0.82 4.92 3.06
N THR A 33 -1.73 5.65 2.44
CA THR A 33 -2.84 5.07 1.65
C THR A 33 -2.33 4.27 0.44
N SER A 34 -1.27 4.70 -0.24
CA SER A 34 -0.66 3.93 -1.34
C SER A 34 -0.13 2.57 -0.85
N ILE A 35 0.54 2.55 0.30
CA ILE A 35 1.04 1.33 0.95
C ILE A 35 -0.14 0.47 1.43
N LEU A 36 -1.19 1.08 1.95
CA LEU A 36 -2.39 0.39 2.42
C LEU A 36 -3.05 -0.43 1.32
N TYR A 37 -3.28 0.15 0.14
CA TYR A 37 -3.85 -0.59 -0.99
C TYR A 37 -3.00 -1.79 -1.40
N ALA A 38 -1.69 -1.60 -1.51
CA ALA A 38 -0.76 -2.70 -1.83
C ALA A 38 -0.76 -3.78 -0.75
N ALA A 39 -0.74 -3.40 0.52
CA ALA A 39 -0.76 -4.35 1.63
C ALA A 39 -2.10 -5.09 1.78
N LEU A 40 -3.24 -4.44 1.48
CA LEU A 40 -4.53 -5.14 1.39
C LEU A 40 -4.52 -6.15 0.25
N GLY A 41 -3.94 -5.80 -0.90
CA GLY A 41 -3.75 -6.70 -2.03
C GLY A 41 -2.88 -7.88 -1.68
N GLU A 42 -1.75 -7.64 -1.03
CA GLU A 42 -0.85 -8.69 -0.57
C GLU A 42 -1.49 -9.58 0.50
N THR A 43 -2.30 -9.01 1.40
CA THR A 43 -3.09 -9.78 2.37
C THR A 43 -3.97 -10.82 1.68
N ILE A 44 -4.60 -10.48 0.56
CA ILE A 44 -5.43 -11.41 -0.22
C ILE A 44 -4.57 -12.48 -0.87
N SER A 45 -3.43 -12.12 -1.46
CA SER A 45 -2.47 -13.04 -2.10
C SER A 45 -1.89 -14.03 -1.11
N GLU A 46 -1.37 -13.55 0.02
CA GLU A 46 -0.74 -14.40 1.03
C GLU A 46 -1.76 -15.28 1.77
N ARG A 47 -2.99 -14.82 1.97
CA ARG A 47 -4.07 -15.67 2.49
C ARG A 47 -4.43 -16.82 1.54
N ALA A 48 -4.14 -16.70 0.25
CA ALA A 48 -4.26 -17.80 -0.71
C ALA A 48 -2.99 -18.69 -0.76
N GLY A 49 -1.95 -18.39 0.03
CA GLY A 49 -0.70 -19.12 0.08
C GLY A 49 0.34 -18.68 -0.95
N VAL A 50 0.20 -17.50 -1.54
CA VAL A 50 1.15 -16.96 -2.53
C VAL A 50 1.71 -15.63 -2.05
N VAL A 51 3.05 -15.57 -1.87
CA VAL A 51 3.77 -14.32 -1.62
C VAL A 51 4.03 -13.63 -2.93
N ASN A 52 3.61 -12.39 -3.08
CA ASN A 52 3.81 -11.60 -4.28
C ASN A 52 4.85 -10.48 -4.06
N VAL A 53 6.13 -10.83 -4.06
CA VAL A 53 7.24 -9.86 -4.00
C VAL A 53 7.24 -8.92 -5.22
N GLY A 54 6.58 -9.30 -6.32
CA GLY A 54 6.32 -8.46 -7.48
C GLY A 54 5.29 -7.34 -7.24
N MET A 55 4.77 -7.19 -6.01
CA MET A 55 3.83 -6.12 -5.63
C MET A 55 4.41 -4.72 -5.91
N GLU A 56 5.71 -4.52 -5.70
CA GLU A 56 6.41 -3.29 -6.07
C GLU A 56 6.27 -2.99 -7.57
N GLY A 57 6.47 -4.01 -8.41
CA GLY A 57 6.28 -3.89 -9.86
C GLY A 57 4.82 -3.62 -10.25
N SER A 58 3.85 -4.23 -9.54
CA SER A 58 2.41 -3.95 -9.74
C SER A 58 2.06 -2.51 -9.39
N MET A 59 2.62 -1.97 -8.29
CA MET A 59 2.46 -0.56 -7.93
C MET A 59 3.09 0.36 -8.97
N LEU A 60 4.32 0.08 -9.39
CA LEU A 60 5.07 0.92 -10.33
C LEU A 60 4.37 0.97 -11.70
N ALA A 61 3.94 -0.18 -12.23
CA ALA A 61 3.14 -0.23 -13.46
C ALA A 61 1.82 0.52 -13.31
N GLY A 62 1.19 0.41 -12.12
CA GLY A 62 -0.01 1.15 -11.76
C GLY A 62 0.20 2.67 -11.76
N CYS A 63 1.34 3.15 -11.22
CA CYS A 63 1.71 4.56 -11.24
C CYS A 63 1.76 5.11 -12.66
N LEU A 64 2.52 4.44 -13.55
CA LEU A 64 2.67 4.90 -14.93
C LEU A 64 1.36 4.86 -15.70
N ALA A 65 0.65 3.72 -15.64
CA ALA A 65 -0.60 3.55 -16.39
C ALA A 65 -1.66 4.57 -15.95
N ALA A 66 -1.77 4.82 -14.64
CA ALA A 66 -2.69 5.80 -14.11
C ALA A 66 -2.30 7.22 -14.53
N PHE A 67 -1.04 7.57 -14.40
CA PHE A 67 -0.54 8.88 -14.80
C PHE A 67 -0.75 9.14 -16.28
N ALA A 68 -0.28 8.24 -17.15
CA ALA A 68 -0.39 8.35 -18.60
C ALA A 68 -1.86 8.46 -19.07
N THR A 69 -2.75 7.65 -18.48
CA THR A 69 -4.18 7.69 -18.80
C THR A 69 -4.81 9.00 -18.33
N THR A 70 -4.46 9.48 -17.14
CA THR A 70 -4.97 10.76 -16.62
C THR A 70 -4.50 11.94 -17.48
N VAL A 71 -3.23 11.95 -17.92
CA VAL A 71 -2.71 12.99 -18.85
C VAL A 71 -3.51 12.99 -20.15
N LYS A 72 -3.79 11.80 -20.73
CA LYS A 72 -4.48 11.69 -22.02
C LYS A 72 -5.98 11.99 -21.95
N THR A 73 -6.65 11.61 -20.87
CA THR A 73 -8.11 11.70 -20.73
C THR A 73 -8.57 12.92 -19.96
N GLY A 74 -7.68 13.54 -19.18
CA GLY A 74 -8.03 14.59 -18.23
C GLY A 74 -8.84 14.10 -17.02
N ASN A 75 -9.08 12.77 -16.89
CA ASN A 75 -9.91 12.21 -15.82
C ASN A 75 -9.12 11.17 -14.99
N PRO A 76 -8.84 11.47 -13.70
CA PRO A 76 -8.06 10.61 -12.86
C PRO A 76 -8.75 9.27 -12.50
N TRP A 77 -10.08 9.17 -12.59
CA TRP A 77 -10.79 7.90 -12.37
C TRP A 77 -10.48 6.87 -13.46
N PHE A 78 -10.37 7.28 -14.72
CA PHE A 78 -9.88 6.40 -15.79
C PHE A 78 -8.41 6.01 -15.54
N GLY A 79 -7.62 6.92 -14.96
CA GLY A 79 -6.27 6.62 -14.48
C GLY A 79 -6.27 5.50 -13.45
N VAL A 80 -7.13 5.57 -12.43
CA VAL A 80 -7.24 4.51 -11.40
C VAL A 80 -7.59 3.15 -12.01
N LEU A 81 -8.55 3.12 -12.94
CA LEU A 81 -8.91 1.88 -13.63
C LEU A 81 -7.75 1.30 -14.45
N ALA A 82 -7.03 2.16 -15.18
CA ALA A 82 -5.85 1.76 -15.92
C ALA A 82 -4.73 1.27 -15.00
N GLY A 83 -4.51 1.95 -13.87
CA GLY A 83 -3.56 1.54 -12.84
C GLY A 83 -3.89 0.18 -12.25
N ALA A 84 -5.16 -0.05 -11.89
CA ALA A 84 -5.64 -1.35 -11.41
C ALA A 84 -5.42 -2.45 -12.44
N ALA A 85 -5.73 -2.19 -13.72
CA ALA A 85 -5.54 -3.14 -14.80
C ALA A 85 -4.07 -3.47 -15.04
N ALA A 86 -3.18 -2.47 -15.01
CA ALA A 86 -1.74 -2.65 -15.16
C ALA A 86 -1.15 -3.46 -13.99
N GLY A 87 -1.51 -3.14 -12.75
CA GLY A 87 -1.10 -3.91 -11.57
C GLY A 87 -1.59 -5.35 -11.62
N ALA A 88 -2.84 -5.57 -12.04
CA ALA A 88 -3.40 -6.90 -12.26
C ALA A 88 -2.64 -7.70 -13.35
N ALA A 89 -2.25 -7.04 -14.44
CA ALA A 89 -1.49 -7.67 -15.52
C ALA A 89 -0.10 -8.15 -15.06
N ILE A 90 0.62 -7.31 -14.34
CA ILE A 90 1.91 -7.68 -13.72
C ILE A 90 1.74 -8.85 -12.75
N ALA A 91 0.72 -8.79 -11.88
CA ALA A 91 0.42 -9.87 -10.95
C ALA A 91 -0.04 -11.16 -11.65
N ALA A 92 -0.70 -11.07 -12.82
CA ALA A 92 -1.07 -12.24 -13.61
C ALA A 92 0.16 -12.99 -14.14
N VAL A 93 1.20 -12.28 -14.57
CA VAL A 93 2.49 -12.89 -14.96
C VAL A 93 3.09 -13.62 -13.78
N HIS A 94 3.16 -12.98 -12.60
CA HIS A 94 3.64 -13.61 -11.37
C HIS A 94 2.83 -14.87 -11.03
N ALA A 95 1.51 -14.77 -11.00
CA ALA A 95 0.61 -15.88 -10.70
C ALA A 95 0.79 -17.06 -11.68
N TRP A 96 0.93 -16.78 -12.98
CA TRP A 96 1.16 -17.82 -13.98
C TRP A 96 2.47 -18.58 -13.73
N MET A 97 3.56 -17.85 -13.46
CA MET A 97 4.86 -18.45 -13.17
C MET A 97 4.83 -19.30 -11.88
N VAL A 98 4.28 -18.76 -10.81
CA VAL A 98 4.29 -19.39 -9.49
C VAL A 98 3.28 -20.55 -9.41
N VAL A 99 2.05 -20.34 -9.85
CA VAL A 99 0.96 -21.30 -9.64
C VAL A 99 0.97 -22.41 -10.68
N TYR A 100 1.22 -22.09 -11.96
CA TYR A 100 1.17 -23.10 -13.04
C TYR A 100 2.52 -23.64 -13.43
N ARG A 101 3.59 -22.82 -13.36
CA ARG A 101 4.95 -23.27 -13.66
C ARG A 101 5.72 -23.71 -12.42
N LYS A 102 5.13 -23.57 -11.24
CA LYS A 102 5.71 -23.94 -9.94
C LYS A 102 7.08 -23.29 -9.68
N ALA A 103 7.30 -22.09 -10.22
CA ALA A 103 8.51 -21.33 -10.02
C ALA A 103 8.62 -20.82 -8.57
N ASN A 104 9.85 -20.57 -8.11
CA ASN A 104 10.08 -20.00 -6.79
C ASN A 104 9.42 -18.61 -6.68
N GLN A 105 8.59 -18.42 -5.66
CA GLN A 105 7.76 -17.21 -5.47
C GLN A 105 8.60 -15.93 -5.34
N LEU A 106 9.69 -16.00 -4.55
CA LEU A 106 10.55 -14.84 -4.30
C LEU A 106 11.34 -14.46 -5.56
N ALA A 107 11.98 -15.45 -6.20
CA ALA A 107 12.75 -15.22 -7.41
C ALA A 107 11.87 -14.69 -8.55
N THR A 108 10.67 -15.27 -8.74
CA THR A 108 9.71 -14.81 -9.75
C THR A 108 9.25 -13.38 -9.45
N GLY A 109 9.00 -13.04 -8.18
CA GLY A 109 8.62 -11.68 -7.78
C GLY A 109 9.66 -10.64 -8.16
N LEU A 110 10.96 -10.95 -7.94
CA LEU A 110 12.05 -10.06 -8.35
C LEU A 110 12.16 -9.94 -9.87
N VAL A 111 12.02 -11.03 -10.62
CA VAL A 111 12.03 -10.99 -12.10
C VAL A 111 10.87 -10.13 -12.63
N VAL A 112 9.68 -10.30 -12.07
CA VAL A 112 8.49 -9.51 -12.45
C VAL A 112 8.66 -8.03 -12.08
N LEU A 113 9.33 -7.72 -10.97
CA LEU A 113 9.69 -6.35 -10.63
C LEU A 113 10.64 -5.74 -11.68
N PHE A 114 11.73 -6.44 -12.04
CA PHE A 114 12.65 -5.93 -13.07
C PHE A 114 11.97 -5.77 -14.43
N LEU A 115 11.06 -6.68 -14.78
CA LEU A 115 10.21 -6.52 -15.97
C LEU A 115 9.38 -5.24 -15.88
N ALA A 116 8.73 -4.99 -14.73
CA ALA A 116 7.93 -3.79 -14.53
C ALA A 116 8.77 -2.51 -14.60
N ILE A 117 9.98 -2.50 -14.00
CA ILE A 117 10.92 -1.37 -14.10
C ILE A 117 11.25 -1.13 -15.56
N GLY A 118 11.73 -2.14 -16.31
CA GLY A 118 12.08 -1.97 -17.71
C GLY A 118 10.94 -1.48 -18.60
N VAL A 119 9.72 -1.99 -18.39
CA VAL A 119 8.53 -1.55 -19.11
C VAL A 119 8.16 -0.10 -18.75
N THR A 120 8.21 0.24 -17.46
CA THR A 120 7.86 1.60 -17.01
C THR A 120 8.91 2.62 -17.40
N ASP A 121 10.20 2.28 -17.44
CA ASP A 121 11.25 3.17 -17.92
C ASP A 121 11.11 3.41 -19.43
N LEU A 122 10.85 2.35 -20.21
CA LEU A 122 10.66 2.46 -21.66
C LEU A 122 9.49 3.37 -22.03
N TYR A 123 8.34 3.19 -21.41
CA TYR A 123 7.14 3.98 -21.75
C TYR A 123 6.97 5.24 -20.91
N GLY A 124 7.67 5.34 -19.78
CA GLY A 124 7.56 6.44 -18.84
C GLY A 124 8.39 7.66 -19.17
N THR A 125 9.49 7.50 -19.93
CA THR A 125 10.39 8.60 -20.30
C THR A 125 9.68 9.79 -20.94
N SER A 126 8.66 9.55 -21.76
CA SER A 126 7.87 10.61 -22.41
C SER A 126 6.99 11.41 -21.43
N TYR A 127 6.80 10.93 -20.21
CA TYR A 127 6.00 11.57 -19.18
C TYR A 127 6.83 12.21 -18.06
N VAL A 128 8.16 12.03 -18.08
CA VAL A 128 9.06 12.71 -17.15
C VAL A 128 8.91 14.22 -17.33
N SER A 129 8.85 14.97 -16.25
CA SER A 129 8.59 16.41 -16.20
C SER A 129 7.17 16.85 -16.58
N SER A 130 6.26 15.92 -16.92
CA SER A 130 4.84 16.24 -17.07
C SER A 130 4.17 16.34 -15.71
N GLN A 131 3.15 17.19 -15.62
CA GLN A 131 2.26 17.29 -14.45
C GLN A 131 0.83 17.00 -14.87
N VAL A 132 0.03 16.49 -13.93
CA VAL A 132 -1.36 16.15 -14.18
C VAL A 132 -2.27 16.88 -13.22
N HIS A 133 -3.45 17.30 -13.73
CA HIS A 133 -4.55 17.71 -12.87
C HIS A 133 -5.21 16.46 -12.31
N GLY A 134 -4.62 15.92 -11.23
CA GLY A 134 -5.10 14.72 -10.57
C GLY A 134 -6.23 14.98 -9.58
N PHE A 135 -6.35 14.12 -8.59
CA PHE A 135 -7.35 14.31 -7.53
C PHE A 135 -7.01 15.52 -6.66
N LYS A 136 -8.05 16.30 -6.34
CA LYS A 136 -7.96 17.37 -5.35
C LYS A 136 -8.47 16.86 -4.01
N ASN A 137 -7.97 17.43 -2.92
CA ASN A 137 -8.54 17.17 -1.61
C ASN A 137 -9.98 17.65 -1.54
N ILE A 138 -10.81 16.87 -0.87
CA ILE A 138 -12.23 17.14 -0.63
C ILE A 138 -12.42 17.21 0.88
N ALA A 139 -12.55 18.41 1.41
CA ALA A 139 -12.89 18.61 2.80
C ALA A 139 -14.35 18.21 3.06
N ILE A 140 -14.60 17.22 3.92
CA ILE A 140 -15.96 16.83 4.29
C ILE A 140 -16.57 17.92 5.19
N PRO A 141 -17.69 18.57 4.80
CA PRO A 141 -18.30 19.63 5.58
C PRO A 141 -18.57 19.18 7.03
N VAL A 142 -18.37 20.08 7.99
CA VAL A 142 -18.51 19.84 9.44
C VAL A 142 -17.39 19.00 10.03
N LEU A 143 -17.09 17.82 9.50
CA LEU A 143 -16.07 16.90 10.03
C LEU A 143 -14.63 17.45 9.85
N SER A 144 -14.36 18.12 8.74
CA SER A 144 -13.05 18.76 8.50
C SER A 144 -12.74 19.93 9.46
N LYS A 145 -13.75 20.46 10.15
CA LYS A 145 -13.59 21.57 11.12
C LYS A 145 -13.22 21.08 12.54
N ILE A 146 -13.24 19.77 12.79
CA ILE A 146 -12.84 19.22 14.09
C ILE A 146 -11.33 19.48 14.29
N PRO A 147 -10.91 20.11 15.40
CA PRO A 147 -9.50 20.38 15.63
C PRO A 147 -8.66 19.07 15.58
N VAL A 148 -7.56 19.08 14.85
CA VAL A 148 -6.63 17.98 14.61
C VAL A 148 -7.24 16.83 13.78
N LEU A 149 -8.33 16.21 14.23
CA LEU A 149 -8.94 15.05 13.54
C LEU A 149 -9.54 15.43 12.19
N GLY A 150 -10.06 16.66 12.06
CA GLY A 150 -10.66 17.15 10.83
C GLY A 150 -9.68 17.10 9.65
N PRO A 151 -8.57 17.86 9.69
CA PRO A 151 -7.57 17.84 8.63
C PRO A 151 -6.89 16.47 8.45
N VAL A 152 -6.73 15.70 9.52
CA VAL A 152 -6.03 14.41 9.50
C VAL A 152 -6.85 13.30 8.82
N LEU A 153 -8.19 13.33 8.92
CA LEU A 153 -9.04 12.22 8.41
C LEU A 153 -10.05 12.67 7.35
N PHE A 154 -10.40 13.96 7.29
CA PHE A 154 -11.55 14.45 6.54
C PHE A 154 -11.20 15.58 5.55
N ASP A 155 -9.91 15.76 5.21
CA ASP A 155 -9.44 16.67 4.16
C ASP A 155 -8.37 15.99 3.31
N HIS A 156 -8.81 15.05 2.49
CA HIS A 156 -7.96 14.22 1.66
C HIS A 156 -8.50 14.01 0.24
N ASP A 157 -7.69 13.37 -0.59
CA ASP A 157 -8.10 12.93 -1.92
C ASP A 157 -9.18 11.82 -1.86
N PRO A 158 -9.98 11.64 -2.92
CA PRO A 158 -11.05 10.64 -2.95
C PRO A 158 -10.58 9.20 -2.70
N LEU A 159 -9.35 8.84 -3.08
CA LEU A 159 -8.84 7.47 -2.90
C LEU A 159 -8.55 7.16 -1.43
N VAL A 160 -8.23 8.17 -0.61
CA VAL A 160 -8.16 8.01 0.85
C VAL A 160 -9.53 7.62 1.40
N TYR A 161 -10.61 8.30 1.00
CA TYR A 161 -11.97 7.96 1.44
C TYR A 161 -12.42 6.58 0.96
N VAL A 162 -12.09 6.23 -0.29
CA VAL A 162 -12.33 4.88 -0.82
C VAL A 162 -11.57 3.84 0.00
N SER A 163 -10.35 4.14 0.49
CA SER A 163 -9.59 3.22 1.33
C SER A 163 -10.28 2.92 2.67
N TYR A 164 -10.97 3.90 3.27
CA TYR A 164 -11.74 3.69 4.50
C TYR A 164 -12.87 2.67 4.33
N VAL A 165 -13.43 2.58 3.11
CA VAL A 165 -14.42 1.58 2.76
C VAL A 165 -13.75 0.26 2.34
N THR A 166 -12.61 0.34 1.64
CA THR A 166 -11.91 -0.86 1.15
C THR A 166 -11.43 -1.75 2.29
N VAL A 167 -10.93 -1.19 3.40
CA VAL A 167 -10.47 -1.97 4.56
C VAL A 167 -11.58 -2.86 5.15
N PRO A 168 -12.74 -2.35 5.56
CA PRO A 168 -13.82 -3.19 6.07
C PRO A 168 -14.40 -4.12 4.99
N VAL A 169 -14.41 -3.72 3.72
CA VAL A 169 -14.85 -4.59 2.60
C VAL A 169 -13.90 -5.78 2.45
N VAL A 170 -12.58 -5.56 2.43
CA VAL A 170 -11.58 -6.64 2.35
C VAL A 170 -11.67 -7.55 3.59
N TYR A 171 -11.86 -6.97 4.78
CA TYR A 171 -12.07 -7.75 5.99
C TYR A 171 -13.31 -8.65 5.87
N TRP A 172 -14.45 -8.07 5.50
CA TRP A 172 -15.69 -8.83 5.31
C TRP A 172 -15.55 -9.89 4.23
N PHE A 173 -14.91 -9.53 3.09
CA PHE A 173 -14.65 -10.44 1.99
C PHE A 173 -13.81 -11.64 2.43
N LEU A 174 -12.70 -11.43 3.13
CA LEU A 174 -11.81 -12.50 3.55
C LEU A 174 -12.39 -13.37 4.66
N PHE A 175 -13.13 -12.79 5.63
CA PHE A 175 -13.52 -13.52 6.84
C PHE A 175 -15.00 -13.91 6.90
N ARG A 176 -15.87 -13.31 6.08
CA ARG A 176 -17.30 -13.55 6.12
C ARG A 176 -17.89 -14.04 4.79
N SER A 177 -17.16 -13.94 3.66
CA SER A 177 -17.68 -14.39 2.37
C SER A 177 -17.27 -15.84 2.05
N ARG A 178 -18.04 -16.47 1.14
CA ARG A 178 -17.70 -17.80 0.59
C ARG A 178 -16.38 -17.77 -0.19
N TRP A 179 -16.10 -16.70 -0.92
CA TRP A 179 -14.84 -16.52 -1.66
C TRP A 179 -13.64 -16.39 -0.72
N GLY A 180 -13.80 -15.66 0.39
CA GLY A 180 -12.76 -15.56 1.41
C GLY A 180 -12.47 -16.90 2.09
N LEU A 181 -13.50 -17.76 2.29
CA LEU A 181 -13.29 -19.11 2.76
C LEU A 181 -12.45 -19.92 1.76
N LEU A 182 -12.77 -19.88 0.45
CA LEU A 182 -12.00 -20.57 -0.58
C LEU A 182 -10.55 -20.10 -0.64
N ILE A 183 -10.32 -18.79 -0.54
CA ILE A 183 -8.98 -18.19 -0.53
C ILE A 183 -8.17 -18.72 0.67
N ARG A 184 -8.72 -18.66 1.88
CA ARG A 184 -8.03 -19.14 3.08
C ARG A 184 -7.79 -20.66 3.04
N THR A 185 -8.77 -21.43 2.55
CA THR A 185 -8.58 -22.88 2.39
C THR A 185 -7.51 -23.20 1.35
N ALA A 186 -7.38 -22.40 0.27
CA ALA A 186 -6.30 -22.56 -0.71
C ALA A 186 -4.91 -22.32 -0.10
N GLY A 187 -4.81 -21.43 0.90
CA GLY A 187 -3.55 -21.18 1.60
C GLY A 187 -3.25 -22.12 2.74
N GLU A 188 -4.26 -22.70 3.40
CA GLU A 188 -4.06 -23.55 4.58
C GLU A 188 -4.10 -25.04 4.24
N LYS A 189 -5.09 -25.50 3.45
CA LYS A 189 -5.32 -26.92 3.11
C LYS A 189 -5.85 -27.07 1.68
N PRO A 190 -5.01 -26.91 0.66
CA PRO A 190 -5.43 -26.96 -0.75
C PRO A 190 -6.04 -28.32 -1.16
N GLU A 191 -5.65 -29.41 -0.49
CA GLU A 191 -6.19 -30.76 -0.74
C GLU A 191 -7.69 -30.81 -0.45
N SER A 192 -8.15 -30.07 0.57
CA SER A 192 -9.58 -29.98 0.89
C SER A 192 -10.39 -29.38 -0.25
N LEU A 193 -9.88 -28.34 -0.94
CA LEU A 193 -10.55 -27.77 -2.11
C LEU A 193 -10.64 -28.80 -3.25
N THR A 194 -9.56 -29.54 -3.49
CA THR A 194 -9.51 -30.56 -4.53
C THR A 194 -10.54 -31.68 -4.26
N ALA A 195 -10.68 -32.09 -3.01
CA ALA A 195 -11.69 -33.07 -2.61
C ALA A 195 -13.14 -32.59 -2.87
N TYR A 196 -13.39 -31.28 -2.83
CA TYR A 196 -14.68 -30.66 -3.19
C TYR A 196 -14.79 -30.28 -4.68
N GLY A 197 -13.85 -30.68 -5.52
CA GLY A 197 -13.87 -30.40 -6.96
C GLY A 197 -13.51 -28.95 -7.32
N VAL A 198 -12.96 -28.16 -6.38
CA VAL A 198 -12.52 -26.78 -6.60
C VAL A 198 -11.02 -26.75 -6.84
N SER A 199 -10.58 -26.10 -7.90
CA SER A 199 -9.15 -25.98 -8.23
C SER A 199 -8.45 -24.93 -7.35
N PRO A 200 -7.51 -25.31 -6.48
CA PRO A 200 -6.72 -24.35 -5.68
C PRO A 200 -5.94 -23.37 -6.56
N ALA A 201 -5.43 -23.85 -7.71
CA ALA A 201 -4.68 -23.03 -8.66
C ALA A 201 -5.51 -21.83 -9.17
N ARG A 202 -6.78 -22.06 -9.53
CA ARG A 202 -7.66 -20.95 -9.98
C ARG A 202 -7.93 -19.94 -8.88
N ILE A 203 -8.12 -20.40 -7.65
CA ILE A 203 -8.37 -19.51 -6.49
C ILE A 203 -7.10 -18.68 -6.19
N ARG A 204 -5.93 -19.29 -6.16
CA ARG A 204 -4.64 -18.61 -5.97
C ARG A 204 -4.39 -17.57 -7.05
N THR A 205 -4.58 -17.93 -8.31
CA THR A 205 -4.42 -17.01 -9.45
C THR A 205 -5.34 -15.81 -9.33
N ALA A 206 -6.62 -16.04 -9.04
CA ALA A 206 -7.59 -14.94 -8.86
C ALA A 206 -7.23 -14.02 -7.69
N ALA A 207 -6.77 -14.60 -6.57
CA ALA A 207 -6.33 -13.85 -5.39
C ALA A 207 -5.12 -12.95 -5.69
N VAL A 208 -4.09 -13.49 -6.38
CA VAL A 208 -2.89 -12.75 -6.76
C VAL A 208 -3.21 -11.62 -7.74
N ILE A 209 -4.06 -11.88 -8.75
CA ILE A 209 -4.48 -10.86 -9.72
C ILE A 209 -5.27 -9.74 -9.03
N ALA A 210 -6.22 -10.09 -8.16
CA ALA A 210 -6.97 -9.11 -7.37
C ALA A 210 -6.05 -8.30 -6.44
N GLY A 211 -5.05 -8.97 -5.84
CA GLY A 211 -4.02 -8.32 -5.04
C GLY A 211 -3.20 -7.31 -5.84
N GLY A 212 -2.77 -7.70 -7.04
CA GLY A 212 -2.04 -6.80 -7.94
C GLY A 212 -2.89 -5.62 -8.44
N ALA A 213 -4.19 -5.82 -8.64
CA ALA A 213 -5.11 -4.72 -8.95
C ALA A 213 -5.16 -3.66 -7.84
N LEU A 214 -5.25 -4.10 -6.58
CA LEU A 214 -5.17 -3.20 -5.42
C LEU A 214 -3.81 -2.52 -5.33
N GLY A 215 -2.70 -3.23 -5.57
CA GLY A 215 -1.36 -2.65 -5.69
C GLY A 215 -1.29 -1.57 -6.77
N GLY A 216 -1.90 -1.82 -7.94
CA GLY A 216 -2.02 -0.84 -9.02
C GLY A 216 -2.85 0.40 -8.65
N ILE A 217 -3.92 0.24 -7.84
CA ILE A 217 -4.68 1.37 -7.27
C ILE A 217 -3.79 2.17 -6.31
N GLY A 218 -2.99 1.51 -5.47
CA GLY A 218 -2.01 2.17 -4.62
C GLY A 218 -0.99 2.99 -5.40
N GLY A 219 -0.52 2.45 -6.54
CA GLY A 219 0.32 3.17 -7.50
C GLY A 219 -0.41 4.37 -8.12
N ALA A 220 -1.66 4.19 -8.54
CA ALA A 220 -2.48 5.26 -9.08
C ALA A 220 -2.63 6.41 -8.10
N GLN A 221 -2.93 6.12 -6.83
CA GLN A 221 -3.04 7.13 -5.77
C GLN A 221 -1.72 7.91 -5.62
N LEU A 222 -0.59 7.21 -5.66
CA LEU A 222 0.72 7.84 -5.54
C LEU A 222 0.99 8.84 -6.67
N SER A 223 0.73 8.47 -7.93
CA SER A 223 1.04 9.30 -9.09
C SER A 223 -0.01 10.38 -9.38
N THR A 224 -1.30 10.12 -9.11
CA THR A 224 -2.41 11.02 -9.49
C THR A 224 -3.02 11.82 -8.35
N ALA A 225 -2.64 11.54 -7.09
CA ALA A 225 -3.12 12.28 -5.94
C ALA A 225 -1.98 12.86 -5.08
N VAL A 226 -0.92 12.08 -4.83
CA VAL A 226 0.16 12.53 -3.94
C VAL A 226 1.24 13.30 -4.69
N ALA A 227 1.84 12.70 -5.72
CA ALA A 227 2.97 13.29 -6.46
C ALA A 227 2.53 14.23 -7.60
N LEU A 228 1.38 13.97 -8.21
CA LEU A 228 0.85 14.68 -9.39
C LEU A 228 1.85 14.75 -10.56
N SER A 229 2.78 13.82 -10.59
CA SER A 229 3.89 13.74 -11.55
C SER A 229 4.31 12.29 -11.73
N TRP A 230 5.07 12.04 -12.79
CA TRP A 230 5.73 10.77 -13.02
C TRP A 230 7.26 10.93 -12.84
N ALA A 231 7.85 10.00 -12.13
CA ALA A 231 9.28 9.81 -12.05
C ALA A 231 9.62 8.32 -12.13
N GLU A 232 10.74 7.99 -12.72
CA GLU A 232 11.23 6.61 -12.76
C GLU A 232 11.39 6.06 -11.34
N ASN A 233 10.96 4.81 -11.15
CA ASN A 233 11.02 4.10 -9.88
C ASN A 233 10.38 4.85 -8.68
N MET A 234 9.34 5.66 -8.91
CA MET A 234 8.74 6.56 -7.91
C MET A 234 8.10 5.86 -6.71
N THR A 235 7.89 4.55 -6.77
CA THR A 235 7.35 3.75 -5.65
C THR A 235 8.36 3.58 -4.51
N VAL A 236 9.66 3.60 -4.81
CA VAL A 236 10.78 3.62 -3.86
C VAL A 236 10.61 2.57 -2.73
N GLY A 237 10.26 1.33 -3.10
CA GLY A 237 10.14 0.21 -2.16
C GLY A 237 8.84 0.16 -1.34
N ARG A 238 7.83 0.99 -1.64
CA ARG A 238 6.52 0.96 -0.93
C ARG A 238 5.82 -0.39 -1.05
N GLY A 239 5.96 -1.09 -2.17
CA GLY A 239 5.43 -2.44 -2.35
C GLY A 239 6.15 -3.47 -1.48
N PHE A 240 7.46 -3.37 -1.32
CA PHE A 240 8.20 -4.23 -0.37
C PHE A 240 7.80 -3.96 1.08
N ILE A 241 7.60 -2.68 1.44
CA ILE A 241 7.04 -2.32 2.76
C ILE A 241 5.67 -2.96 2.93
N ALA A 242 4.82 -2.97 1.90
CA ALA A 242 3.50 -3.56 1.94
C ALA A 242 3.56 -5.08 2.21
N VAL A 243 4.45 -5.83 1.53
CA VAL A 243 4.67 -7.27 1.76
C VAL A 243 5.11 -7.52 3.21
N ALA A 244 6.12 -6.79 3.69
CA ALA A 244 6.59 -6.92 5.07
C ALA A 244 5.48 -6.59 6.09
N LEU A 245 4.71 -5.53 5.83
CA LEU A 245 3.63 -5.07 6.70
C LEU A 245 2.56 -6.13 6.91
N VAL A 246 2.20 -6.91 5.88
CA VAL A 246 1.18 -7.97 5.97
C VAL A 246 1.56 -9.02 7.00
N ILE A 247 2.83 -9.42 7.03
CA ILE A 247 3.38 -10.37 8.01
C ILE A 247 3.24 -9.80 9.44
N PHE A 248 3.51 -8.50 9.63
CA PHE A 248 3.39 -7.84 10.95
C PHE A 248 1.94 -7.68 11.38
N ALA A 249 1.07 -7.38 10.43
CA ALA A 249 -0.36 -7.27 10.65
C ALA A 249 -1.05 -8.62 10.86
N ALA A 250 -0.30 -9.75 10.77
CA ALA A 250 -0.84 -11.10 10.86
C ALA A 250 -2.02 -11.32 9.91
N TRP A 251 -1.92 -10.78 8.70
CA TRP A 251 -2.92 -10.86 7.62
C TRP A 251 -4.31 -10.32 8.02
N GLU A 252 -4.35 -9.33 8.91
CA GLU A 252 -5.59 -8.71 9.36
C GLU A 252 -5.72 -7.28 8.80
N PRO A 253 -6.75 -6.96 7.97
CA PRO A 253 -6.88 -5.69 7.27
C PRO A 253 -6.86 -4.44 8.16
N PHE A 254 -7.45 -4.48 9.36
CA PHE A 254 -7.42 -3.34 10.28
C PHE A 254 -6.03 -3.09 10.88
N LYS A 255 -5.24 -4.15 11.10
CA LYS A 255 -3.84 -3.99 11.52
C LYS A 255 -2.97 -3.51 10.37
N VAL A 256 -3.28 -3.94 9.13
CA VAL A 256 -2.65 -3.41 7.91
C VAL A 256 -2.87 -1.91 7.81
N LEU A 257 -4.09 -1.41 8.06
CA LEU A 257 -4.38 0.02 8.07
C LEU A 257 -3.50 0.78 9.07
N ALA A 258 -3.45 0.31 10.32
CA ALA A 258 -2.64 0.95 11.36
C ALA A 258 -1.14 0.97 10.99
N GLY A 259 -0.63 -0.15 10.47
CA GLY A 259 0.75 -0.25 10.02
C GLY A 259 1.04 0.63 8.80
N ALA A 260 0.17 0.68 7.80
CA ALA A 260 0.34 1.53 6.63
C ALA A 260 0.44 3.01 7.00
N TYR A 261 -0.37 3.49 7.93
CA TYR A 261 -0.29 4.87 8.41
C TYR A 261 0.94 5.12 9.29
N LEU A 262 1.42 4.13 10.02
CA LEU A 262 2.70 4.22 10.74
C LEU A 262 3.86 4.41 9.75
N PHE A 263 3.90 3.63 8.66
CA PHE A 263 4.91 3.81 7.61
C PHE A 263 4.75 5.12 6.85
N GLY A 264 3.53 5.53 6.56
CA GLY A 264 3.23 6.85 6.00
C GLY A 264 3.75 7.98 6.87
N ALA A 265 3.58 7.88 8.21
CA ALA A 265 4.13 8.83 9.18
C ALA A 265 5.67 8.86 9.12
N ALA A 266 6.33 7.70 9.05
CA ALA A 266 7.79 7.62 8.96
C ALA A 266 8.33 8.30 7.69
N ILE A 267 7.69 8.07 6.54
CA ILE A 267 8.05 8.72 5.27
C ILE A 267 7.84 10.24 5.36
N THR A 268 6.70 10.67 5.90
CA THR A 268 6.35 12.09 6.00
C THR A 268 7.21 12.81 7.03
N LEU A 269 7.60 12.16 8.11
CA LEU A 269 8.46 12.74 9.14
C LEU A 269 9.76 13.27 8.52
N GLY A 270 10.38 12.50 7.61
CA GLY A 270 11.61 12.92 6.94
C GLY A 270 11.43 14.23 6.17
N SER A 271 10.41 14.33 5.33
CA SER A 271 10.14 15.53 4.54
C SER A 271 9.72 16.72 5.42
N GLN A 272 8.92 16.50 6.45
CA GLN A 272 8.47 17.58 7.35
C GLN A 272 9.60 18.16 8.20
N LEU A 273 10.52 17.33 8.68
CA LEU A 273 11.70 17.83 9.41
C LEU A 273 12.55 18.76 8.54
N GLN A 274 12.71 18.45 7.26
CA GLN A 274 13.46 19.31 6.31
C GLN A 274 12.73 20.64 6.05
N VAL A 275 11.42 20.60 5.81
CA VAL A 275 10.59 21.81 5.60
C VAL A 275 10.66 22.75 6.81
N HIS A 276 10.74 22.20 8.01
CA HIS A 276 10.85 22.98 9.25
C HIS A 276 12.31 23.39 9.61
N GLY A 277 13.25 23.20 8.67
CA GLY A 277 14.63 23.69 8.81
C GLY A 277 15.54 22.85 9.72
N PHE A 278 15.13 21.65 10.12
CA PHE A 278 16.00 20.74 10.83
C PHE A 278 17.08 20.19 9.89
N LYS A 279 18.34 20.47 10.21
CA LYS A 279 19.52 19.95 9.46
C LYS A 279 19.76 18.49 9.82
N VAL A 280 18.94 17.60 9.32
CA VAL A 280 19.11 16.15 9.46
C VAL A 280 19.67 15.58 8.17
N ASN A 281 20.58 14.63 8.28
CA ASN A 281 21.16 13.97 7.11
C ASN A 281 20.07 13.23 6.33
N GLN A 282 19.96 13.50 5.02
CA GLN A 282 18.95 12.90 4.14
C GLN A 282 18.96 11.37 4.22
N PHE A 283 20.14 10.75 4.21
CA PHE A 283 20.25 9.29 4.27
C PHE A 283 19.66 8.67 5.54
N LEU A 284 19.72 9.39 6.67
CA LEU A 284 19.09 8.94 7.91
C LEU A 284 17.55 9.02 7.81
N LEU A 285 17.04 10.05 7.16
CA LEU A 285 15.60 10.21 6.93
C LEU A 285 15.05 9.14 5.98
N ASP A 286 15.77 8.85 4.92
CA ASP A 286 15.42 7.80 3.95
C ASP A 286 15.49 6.39 4.58
N ALA A 287 16.31 6.20 5.62
CA ALA A 287 16.39 4.96 6.38
C ALA A 287 15.24 4.78 7.41
N LEU A 288 14.49 5.83 7.76
CA LEU A 288 13.44 5.76 8.80
C LEU A 288 12.40 4.67 8.56
N PRO A 289 11.83 4.48 7.36
CA PRO A 289 10.84 3.42 7.13
C PRO A 289 11.42 2.03 7.42
N TYR A 290 12.68 1.79 7.07
CA TYR A 290 13.36 0.51 7.31
C TYR A 290 13.68 0.30 8.80
N LEU A 291 14.05 1.36 9.51
CA LEU A 291 14.23 1.32 10.97
C LEU A 291 12.91 1.01 11.68
N VAL A 292 11.82 1.64 11.26
CA VAL A 292 10.47 1.33 11.76
C VAL A 292 10.13 -0.14 11.51
N THR A 293 10.45 -0.66 10.32
CA THR A 293 10.26 -2.08 10.00
C THR A 293 10.97 -2.98 11.00
N ILE A 294 12.25 -2.74 11.27
CA ILE A 294 13.05 -3.51 12.23
C ILE A 294 12.46 -3.43 13.63
N LEU A 295 12.10 -2.23 14.08
CA LEU A 295 11.51 -2.02 15.42
C LEU A 295 10.18 -2.77 15.58
N VAL A 296 9.31 -2.70 14.56
CA VAL A 296 8.03 -3.42 14.56
C VAL A 296 8.27 -4.94 14.56
N LEU A 297 9.22 -5.43 13.77
CA LEU A 297 9.64 -6.85 13.77
C LEU A 297 10.03 -7.32 15.16
N VAL A 298 10.93 -6.61 15.82
CA VAL A 298 11.44 -6.96 17.14
C VAL A 298 10.31 -6.91 18.19
N ALA A 299 9.45 -5.90 18.13
CA ALA A 299 8.34 -5.74 19.07
C ALA A 299 7.29 -6.85 18.94
N LEU A 300 6.99 -7.27 17.70
CA LEU A 300 5.97 -8.28 17.41
C LEU A 300 6.50 -9.72 17.46
N ALA A 301 7.80 -9.93 17.29
CA ALA A 301 8.41 -11.27 17.41
C ALA A 301 8.07 -11.99 18.73
N ARG A 302 7.87 -11.21 19.80
CA ARG A 302 7.49 -11.72 21.13
C ARG A 302 6.00 -12.09 21.26
N LYS A 303 5.13 -11.70 20.33
CA LYS A 303 3.66 -11.84 20.44
C LYS A 303 3.03 -12.74 19.35
N ARG A 304 3.79 -13.60 18.69
CA ARG A 304 3.28 -14.48 17.64
C ARG A 304 2.19 -15.43 18.18
N LYS A 305 0.91 -15.07 17.98
CA LYS A 305 -0.25 -15.95 18.22
C LYS A 305 -0.88 -16.48 16.93
N ASN A 306 -0.64 -15.86 15.78
CA ASN A 306 -1.22 -16.30 14.51
C ASN A 306 -0.11 -16.91 13.65
N ALA A 307 -0.31 -18.17 13.26
CA ALA A 307 0.57 -18.85 12.31
C ALA A 307 0.35 -18.29 10.89
N ALA A 308 1.42 -18.24 10.10
CA ALA A 308 1.32 -17.98 8.67
C ALA A 308 0.47 -19.07 7.99
N PRO A 309 -0.19 -18.79 6.84
CA PRO A 309 -0.80 -19.83 6.03
C PRO A 309 0.20 -20.95 5.72
N GLU A 310 -0.22 -22.21 5.83
CA GLU A 310 0.68 -23.37 5.77
C GLU A 310 1.40 -23.49 4.41
N ALA A 311 0.70 -23.14 3.33
CA ALA A 311 1.27 -23.16 1.97
C ALA A 311 2.16 -21.95 1.64
N LEU A 312 2.29 -20.96 2.54
CA LEU A 312 3.01 -19.72 2.25
C LEU A 312 4.52 -19.98 2.08
N GLY A 313 5.07 -19.59 0.93
CA GLY A 313 6.50 -19.72 0.62
C GLY A 313 6.93 -21.12 0.17
N HIS A 314 6.05 -22.12 0.18
CA HIS A 314 6.34 -23.44 -0.36
C HIS A 314 6.17 -23.50 -1.88
N ALA A 315 6.82 -24.47 -2.53
CA ALA A 315 6.55 -24.78 -3.94
C ALA A 315 5.11 -25.28 -4.08
N LEU A 316 4.34 -24.63 -4.97
CA LEU A 316 2.90 -24.86 -5.13
C LEU A 316 2.59 -25.98 -6.11
#